data_32d1759dbec6e2b4b79a6ee44b1c58b5
#
_entry.id   32d1759dbec6e2b4b79a6ee44b1c58b5
#
_cell.length_a   1.000
_cell.length_b   1.000
_cell.length_c   1.000
_cell.angle_alpha   90.00
_cell.angle_beta   90.00
_cell.angle_gamma   90.00
#
_symmetry.space_group_name_H-M   'P 1'
#
loop_
_entity.id
_entity.type
_entity.pdbx_description
1 polymer ?
#
loop_
_entity_poly.entity_id
_entity_poly.type
_entity_poly.pdbx_seq_one_letter_code
_entity_poly.pdbx_strand_id
1 'polypeptide(L)'
;MASLDSSPTALKLIAALRLPVTSHAHRVLRRYILGFRNTALKTICFQLEIQVNYPRSVRGAIAICAGALFLVAAALPAQQWKAPTSMKKLSNGLTVVVSEDHSAPTFGVCVSYGIGFRLEPEGRTGFAHLFEHLMFEGTPNAPKGVLDRVIEGGGGANNGDTRYDYTEYIETAPISALDPVLWIEADRMKTLDFSPKNLDNQRNVVEEEVRVNVLNQPYGLFFAIDLPGKAFDTYPNAHNFYGDFKDLDAAKIEDVKAFYEKYYTPGNAVMAIVGDVKPEEVFAKVEKYFGQIPSRSTPPKPKVDEPPQKAERRSSETDKLARVPGLAIGYRMPPHKSPDALAAAVTGELLHNGQASRLYQALVKDKQVALSVDGGVNWPLGTPFEYAGPTLMVSFIVYPPNVTEDQVLAAYDGAVKELAENGPTQQDLDRIVAKMRSDMYGNLEIPINRASALSHAVLFDGNFDSVYQIPEELSKVTAAQVKAFAAKYLVITNRTIINRTPAAAPAGGKEKGAGQ
;
A
#
# COMPACT_ATOMS: atom_id res chain seq x y z
N MET A 1 -15.95 -15.27 -12.84
CA MET A 1 -17.30 -15.72 -13.22
C MET A 1 -17.58 -17.03 -12.51
N ALA A 2 -18.22 -16.97 -11.36
CA ALA A 2 -18.67 -18.19 -10.68
C ALA A 2 -19.75 -18.85 -11.51
N SER A 3 -19.55 -20.07 -11.91
CA SER A 3 -20.54 -20.91 -12.57
C SER A 3 -21.70 -21.13 -11.61
N LEU A 4 -22.83 -20.54 -11.91
CA LEU A 4 -24.09 -20.91 -11.27
C LEU A 4 -24.38 -22.37 -11.65
N ASP A 5 -24.24 -23.24 -10.67
CA ASP A 5 -24.62 -24.63 -10.73
C ASP A 5 -26.11 -24.69 -11.14
N SER A 6 -26.35 -25.15 -12.36
CA SER A 6 -27.68 -25.35 -12.90
C SER A 6 -28.28 -26.62 -12.30
N SER A 7 -28.62 -26.58 -11.01
CA SER A 7 -29.28 -27.71 -10.38
C SER A 7 -30.68 -27.91 -11.04
N PRO A 8 -31.03 -29.15 -11.40
CA PRO A 8 -32.33 -29.47 -12.04
C PRO A 8 -33.54 -29.10 -11.20
N THR A 9 -33.36 -28.76 -9.93
CA THR A 9 -34.42 -28.39 -8.98
C THR A 9 -34.91 -26.96 -9.19
N ALA A 10 -34.03 -26.01 -9.53
CA ALA A 10 -34.43 -24.62 -9.77
C ALA A 10 -35.21 -24.46 -11.08
N LEU A 11 -34.82 -25.20 -12.12
CA LEU A 11 -35.55 -25.22 -13.40
C LEU A 11 -36.92 -25.89 -13.31
N LYS A 12 -37.10 -26.89 -12.44
CA LYS A 12 -38.43 -27.55 -12.21
C LYS A 12 -39.40 -26.69 -11.43
N LEU A 13 -38.92 -25.81 -10.53
CA LEU A 13 -39.79 -24.90 -9.79
C LEU A 13 -40.34 -23.78 -10.69
N ILE A 14 -39.57 -23.32 -11.67
CA ILE A 14 -39.99 -22.28 -12.64
C ILE A 14 -41.02 -22.82 -13.64
N ALA A 15 -40.95 -24.08 -14.00
CA ALA A 15 -41.91 -24.73 -14.94
C ALA A 15 -43.28 -24.99 -14.33
N ALA A 16 -43.42 -24.97 -13.01
CA ALA A 16 -44.70 -25.25 -12.31
C ALA A 16 -45.62 -24.02 -12.16
N LEU A 17 -45.12 -22.81 -12.42
CA LEU A 17 -45.82 -21.55 -12.22
C LEU A 17 -46.36 -21.00 -13.58
N ARG A 18 -47.50 -21.43 -14.05
CA ARG A 18 -48.21 -20.83 -15.22
C ARG A 18 -49.24 -19.81 -14.74
N LEU A 19 -49.00 -18.52 -14.96
CA LEU A 19 -49.86 -17.47 -14.43
C LEU A 19 -49.91 -16.19 -15.34
N PRO A 20 -51.14 -15.47 -15.62
CA PRO A 20 -51.27 -14.34 -16.56
C PRO A 20 -51.26 -12.92 -15.93
N VAL A 21 -50.66 -11.89 -16.59
CA VAL A 21 -50.44 -10.51 -16.07
C VAL A 21 -51.02 -9.38 -16.96
N THR A 22 -51.47 -8.25 -16.41
CA THR A 22 -52.09 -7.11 -17.12
C THR A 22 -51.23 -5.82 -17.14
N SER A 23 -51.58 -4.89 -18.05
CA SER A 23 -50.75 -3.78 -18.60
C SER A 23 -50.17 -2.69 -17.65
N HIS A 24 -50.66 -2.52 -16.42
CA HIS A 24 -50.17 -1.45 -15.54
C HIS A 24 -48.93 -1.88 -14.73
N ALA A 25 -48.88 -3.15 -14.32
CA ALA A 25 -47.68 -3.72 -13.65
C ALA A 25 -46.45 -3.75 -14.57
N HIS A 26 -46.68 -3.86 -15.88
CA HIS A 26 -45.63 -3.83 -16.91
C HIS A 26 -44.84 -2.52 -16.95
N ARG A 27 -45.48 -1.37 -16.76
CA ARG A 27 -44.79 -0.05 -16.79
C ARG A 27 -43.99 0.24 -15.55
N VAL A 28 -44.42 -0.23 -14.40
CA VAL A 28 -43.69 -0.05 -13.14
C VAL A 28 -42.45 -0.99 -13.09
N LEU A 29 -42.63 -2.26 -13.49
CA LEU A 29 -41.55 -3.25 -13.54
C LEU A 29 -40.44 -2.83 -14.53
N ARG A 30 -40.83 -2.31 -15.71
CA ARG A 30 -39.85 -1.83 -16.71
C ARG A 30 -39.01 -0.66 -16.22
N ARG A 31 -39.53 0.26 -15.41
CA ARG A 31 -38.76 1.36 -14.82
C ARG A 31 -37.76 0.87 -13.76
N TYR A 32 -38.12 -0.19 -13.02
CA TYR A 32 -37.20 -0.80 -12.03
C TYR A 32 -36.12 -1.64 -12.70
N ILE A 33 -36.43 -2.43 -13.74
CA ILE A 33 -35.47 -3.29 -14.46
C ILE A 33 -34.38 -2.46 -15.17
N LEU A 34 -34.73 -1.28 -15.69
CA LEU A 34 -33.75 -0.39 -16.36
C LEU A 34 -32.73 0.24 -15.40
N GLY A 35 -32.99 0.22 -14.08
CA GLY A 35 -32.06 0.72 -13.03
C GLY A 35 -31.00 -0.29 -12.60
N PHE A 36 -31.09 -1.55 -12.95
CA PHE A 36 -30.10 -2.55 -12.53
C PHE A 36 -28.87 -2.58 -13.44
N ARG A 37 -27.68 -2.42 -12.85
CA ARG A 37 -26.41 -2.53 -13.57
C ARG A 37 -25.97 -3.97 -13.88
N ASN A 38 -26.65 -4.98 -13.32
CA ASN A 38 -26.26 -6.39 -13.47
C ASN A 38 -27.05 -7.08 -14.59
N THR A 39 -26.37 -7.56 -15.61
CA THR A 39 -26.92 -8.17 -16.83
C THR A 39 -27.67 -9.49 -16.56
N ALA A 40 -27.24 -10.28 -15.57
CA ALA A 40 -27.88 -11.55 -15.21
C ALA A 40 -29.28 -11.35 -14.61
N LEU A 41 -29.45 -10.33 -13.75
CA LEU A 41 -30.74 -9.95 -13.19
C LEU A 41 -31.71 -9.41 -14.26
N LYS A 42 -31.18 -8.67 -15.25
CA LYS A 42 -31.98 -8.21 -16.41
C LYS A 42 -32.57 -9.39 -17.22
N THR A 43 -31.75 -10.43 -17.43
CA THR A 43 -32.17 -11.62 -18.20
C THR A 43 -33.24 -12.43 -17.45
N ILE A 44 -33.12 -12.58 -16.14
CA ILE A 44 -34.09 -13.29 -15.31
C ILE A 44 -35.41 -12.51 -15.26
N CYS A 45 -35.37 -11.19 -15.13
CA CYS A 45 -36.59 -10.35 -15.15
C CYS A 45 -37.24 -10.32 -16.53
N PHE A 46 -36.46 -10.36 -17.63
CA PHE A 46 -37.01 -10.39 -19.00
C PHE A 46 -37.69 -11.73 -19.35
N GLN A 47 -37.23 -12.84 -18.78
CA GLN A 47 -37.87 -14.15 -18.93
C GLN A 47 -39.18 -14.31 -18.10
N LEU A 48 -39.34 -13.52 -17.04
CA LEU A 48 -40.57 -13.48 -16.24
C LEU A 48 -41.66 -12.62 -16.89
N GLU A 49 -41.39 -11.85 -17.93
CA GLU A 49 -42.35 -11.01 -18.67
C GLU A 49 -43.26 -11.79 -19.64
N ILE A 50 -43.06 -13.08 -19.83
CA ILE A 50 -43.84 -13.88 -20.77
C ILE A 50 -45.10 -14.42 -20.10
N GLN A 51 -46.20 -13.71 -20.36
CA GLN A 51 -47.62 -14.10 -20.35
C GLN A 51 -48.19 -14.85 -19.15
N VAL A 52 -48.88 -14.15 -18.27
CA VAL A 52 -49.88 -14.82 -17.47
C VAL A 52 -50.96 -13.85 -16.91
N ASN A 53 -52.27 -14.15 -17.07
CA ASN A 53 -53.43 -13.44 -16.52
C ASN A 53 -53.90 -14.06 -15.19
N TYR A 54 -53.78 -13.32 -14.06
CA TYR A 54 -54.17 -13.81 -12.71
C TYR A 54 -55.38 -13.14 -12.08
N PRO A 55 -56.14 -13.89 -11.24
CA PRO A 55 -57.14 -13.32 -10.35
C PRO A 55 -56.53 -12.44 -9.25
N ARG A 56 -57.28 -11.44 -8.77
CA ARG A 56 -56.80 -10.44 -7.77
C ARG A 56 -56.22 -11.05 -6.47
N SER A 57 -56.72 -12.20 -6.03
CA SER A 57 -56.26 -12.90 -4.81
C SER A 57 -54.82 -13.50 -4.92
N VAL A 58 -54.39 -13.84 -6.12
CA VAL A 58 -53.06 -14.43 -6.36
C VAL A 58 -51.99 -13.35 -6.51
N ARG A 59 -52.38 -12.13 -6.89
CA ARG A 59 -51.44 -10.98 -7.02
C ARG A 59 -50.83 -10.56 -5.69
N GLY A 60 -51.63 -10.62 -4.60
CA GLY A 60 -51.13 -10.32 -3.25
C GLY A 60 -50.10 -11.34 -2.76
N ALA A 61 -50.36 -12.62 -3.03
CA ALA A 61 -49.44 -13.69 -2.63
C ALA A 61 -48.11 -13.62 -3.38
N ILE A 62 -48.12 -13.29 -4.69
CA ILE A 62 -46.88 -13.15 -5.49
C ILE A 62 -46.07 -11.93 -5.06
N ALA A 63 -46.74 -10.79 -4.79
CA ALA A 63 -46.06 -9.59 -4.28
C ALA A 63 -45.44 -9.82 -2.89
N ILE A 64 -46.11 -10.58 -2.02
CA ILE A 64 -45.61 -10.96 -0.70
C ILE A 64 -44.43 -11.95 -0.84
N CYS A 65 -44.52 -12.96 -1.71
CA CYS A 65 -43.45 -13.90 -1.95
C CYS A 65 -42.22 -13.25 -2.62
N ALA A 66 -42.44 -12.34 -3.60
CA ALA A 66 -41.33 -11.57 -4.21
C ALA A 66 -40.72 -10.59 -3.20
N GLY A 67 -41.51 -9.93 -2.37
CA GLY A 67 -41.06 -9.09 -1.28
C GLY A 67 -40.30 -9.88 -0.20
N ALA A 68 -40.76 -11.07 0.16
CA ALA A 68 -40.09 -11.96 1.09
C ALA A 68 -38.76 -12.52 0.51
N LEU A 69 -38.73 -12.87 -0.78
CA LEU A 69 -37.49 -13.27 -1.47
C LEU A 69 -36.50 -12.11 -1.56
N PHE A 70 -36.97 -10.88 -1.79
CA PHE A 70 -36.12 -9.68 -1.76
C PHE A 70 -35.59 -9.38 -0.36
N LEU A 71 -36.39 -9.55 0.69
CA LEU A 71 -35.97 -9.38 2.09
C LEU A 71 -35.00 -10.48 2.53
N VAL A 72 -35.18 -11.71 2.07
CA VAL A 72 -34.24 -12.82 2.35
C VAL A 72 -32.92 -12.62 1.58
N ALA A 73 -32.98 -12.15 0.34
CA ALA A 73 -31.76 -11.83 -0.44
C ALA A 73 -31.00 -10.61 0.13
N ALA A 74 -31.72 -9.65 0.73
CA ALA A 74 -31.11 -8.51 1.43
C ALA A 74 -30.58 -8.86 2.83
N ALA A 75 -31.03 -9.96 3.42
CA ALA A 75 -30.60 -10.44 4.74
C ALA A 75 -29.45 -11.46 4.68
N LEU A 76 -29.04 -11.92 3.48
CA LEU A 76 -27.82 -12.71 3.34
C LEU A 76 -26.64 -11.77 3.61
N PRO A 77 -25.77 -12.08 4.58
CA PRO A 77 -24.54 -11.32 4.76
C PRO A 77 -23.81 -11.32 3.41
N ALA A 78 -23.39 -10.14 2.94
CA ALA A 78 -22.57 -10.05 1.75
C ALA A 78 -21.34 -10.94 1.99
N GLN A 79 -21.22 -12.00 1.19
CA GLN A 79 -20.09 -12.91 1.33
C GLN A 79 -18.83 -12.08 1.09
N GLN A 80 -17.93 -12.08 2.08
CA GLN A 80 -16.65 -11.43 1.96
C GLN A 80 -15.92 -11.98 0.72
N TRP A 81 -15.55 -11.09 -0.18
CA TRP A 81 -14.75 -11.50 -1.33
C TRP A 81 -13.37 -11.95 -0.86
N LYS A 82 -12.98 -13.14 -1.26
CA LYS A 82 -11.67 -13.71 -1.00
C LYS A 82 -11.25 -14.50 -2.24
N ALA A 83 -10.09 -14.14 -2.81
CA ALA A 83 -9.53 -14.90 -3.92
C ALA A 83 -9.08 -16.29 -3.43
N PRO A 84 -9.20 -17.35 -4.26
CA PRO A 84 -8.61 -18.65 -3.95
C PRO A 84 -7.12 -18.50 -3.68
N THR A 85 -6.69 -18.79 -2.45
CA THR A 85 -5.32 -18.56 -1.99
C THR A 85 -4.85 -19.76 -1.16
N SER A 86 -3.66 -20.25 -1.45
CA SER A 86 -3.00 -21.37 -0.77
C SER A 86 -1.62 -20.94 -0.28
N MET A 87 -1.17 -21.50 0.84
CA MET A 87 0.14 -21.20 1.40
C MET A 87 0.87 -22.48 1.78
N LYS A 88 2.18 -22.53 1.49
CA LYS A 88 3.07 -23.63 1.88
C LYS A 88 4.39 -23.07 2.39
N LYS A 89 4.91 -23.63 3.48
CA LYS A 89 6.27 -23.35 3.94
C LYS A 89 7.17 -24.50 3.54
N LEU A 90 8.28 -24.19 2.85
CA LEU A 90 9.30 -25.17 2.47
C LEU A 90 10.17 -25.56 3.68
N SER A 91 10.88 -26.68 3.55
CA SER A 91 11.78 -27.19 4.60
C SER A 91 12.93 -26.22 4.93
N ASN A 92 13.37 -25.40 3.98
CA ASN A 92 14.39 -24.36 4.15
C ASN A 92 13.85 -23.04 4.73
N GLY A 93 12.55 -22.98 5.04
CA GLY A 93 11.93 -21.83 5.68
C GLY A 93 11.26 -20.82 4.75
N LEU A 94 11.43 -20.92 3.42
CA LEU A 94 10.73 -20.05 2.46
C LEU A 94 9.22 -20.27 2.59
N THR A 95 8.46 -19.21 2.79
CA THR A 95 7.01 -19.25 2.77
C THR A 95 6.51 -18.82 1.39
N VAL A 96 5.65 -19.64 0.78
CA VAL A 96 5.12 -19.43 -0.57
C VAL A 96 3.61 -19.31 -0.49
N VAL A 97 3.08 -18.23 -1.08
CA VAL A 97 1.65 -17.98 -1.22
C VAL A 97 1.27 -18.02 -2.69
N VAL A 98 0.21 -18.71 -3.04
CA VAL A 98 -0.30 -18.80 -4.42
C VAL A 98 -1.77 -18.39 -4.42
N SER A 99 -2.12 -17.42 -5.27
CA SER A 99 -3.51 -17.00 -5.47
C SER A 99 -3.89 -17.13 -6.94
N GLU A 100 -4.96 -17.87 -7.22
CA GLU A 100 -5.42 -18.13 -8.58
C GLU A 100 -6.16 -16.92 -9.16
N ASP A 101 -5.84 -16.59 -10.41
CA ASP A 101 -6.52 -15.57 -11.20
C ASP A 101 -6.44 -15.91 -12.69
N HIS A 102 -7.49 -16.52 -13.20
CA HIS A 102 -7.58 -16.98 -14.61
C HIS A 102 -8.18 -15.94 -15.55
N SER A 103 -8.19 -14.66 -15.14
CA SER A 103 -8.75 -13.56 -15.97
C SER A 103 -7.88 -13.21 -17.18
N ALA A 104 -6.57 -13.44 -17.10
CA ALA A 104 -5.61 -13.22 -18.15
C ALA A 104 -4.46 -14.24 -18.05
N PRO A 105 -3.81 -14.62 -19.17
CA PRO A 105 -2.70 -15.58 -19.18
C PRO A 105 -1.39 -14.94 -18.70
N THR A 106 -1.41 -14.30 -17.54
CA THR A 106 -0.30 -13.57 -16.92
C THR A 106 -0.14 -13.97 -15.47
N PHE A 107 1.00 -13.61 -14.89
CA PHE A 107 1.25 -13.73 -13.46
C PHE A 107 1.94 -12.49 -12.91
N GLY A 108 1.82 -12.28 -11.59
CA GLY A 108 2.67 -11.42 -10.79
C GLY A 108 3.36 -12.24 -9.72
N VAL A 109 4.66 -12.00 -9.53
CA VAL A 109 5.46 -12.54 -8.41
C VAL A 109 5.92 -11.38 -7.56
N CYS A 110 5.85 -11.55 -6.24
CA CYS A 110 6.48 -10.68 -5.27
C CYS A 110 7.33 -11.51 -4.31
N VAL A 111 8.61 -11.20 -4.21
CA VAL A 111 9.52 -11.80 -3.22
C VAL A 111 9.91 -10.73 -2.23
N SER A 112 9.34 -10.78 -1.02
CA SER A 112 9.66 -9.84 0.04
C SER A 112 10.63 -10.46 1.04
N TYR A 113 11.68 -9.74 1.34
CA TYR A 113 12.66 -10.08 2.38
C TYR A 113 12.43 -9.21 3.61
N GLY A 114 12.48 -9.81 4.80
CA GLY A 114 12.35 -9.12 6.08
C GLY A 114 13.62 -8.33 6.44
N ILE A 115 14.03 -7.45 5.53
CA ILE A 115 15.12 -6.49 5.66
C ILE A 115 14.69 -5.17 5.02
N GLY A 116 14.82 -4.08 5.76
CA GLY A 116 14.56 -2.73 5.29
C GLY A 116 15.41 -1.76 6.08
N PHE A 117 15.18 -0.48 5.95
CA PHE A 117 16.00 0.57 6.58
C PHE A 117 16.22 0.33 8.08
N ARG A 118 15.21 -0.11 8.85
CA ARG A 118 15.31 -0.31 10.30
C ARG A 118 16.37 -1.32 10.73
N LEU A 119 16.73 -2.25 9.84
CA LEU A 119 17.64 -3.35 10.15
C LEU A 119 19.09 -3.06 9.78
N GLU A 120 19.34 -1.92 9.18
CA GLU A 120 20.69 -1.53 8.79
C GLU A 120 21.59 -1.34 10.01
N PRO A 121 22.76 -1.96 10.04
CA PRO A 121 23.70 -1.75 11.12
C PRO A 121 24.23 -0.31 11.14
N GLU A 122 24.55 0.20 12.31
CA GLU A 122 25.20 1.50 12.46
C GLU A 122 26.54 1.51 11.68
N GLY A 123 26.79 2.57 10.92
CA GLY A 123 27.93 2.68 10.01
C GLY A 123 27.79 1.86 8.72
N ARG A 124 26.60 1.37 8.42
CA ARG A 124 26.23 0.65 7.19
C ARG A 124 24.85 1.08 6.69
N THR A 125 24.58 2.37 6.79
CA THR A 125 23.30 2.95 6.31
C THR A 125 23.24 2.91 4.79
N GLY A 126 22.05 2.71 4.24
CA GLY A 126 21.80 2.58 2.80
C GLY A 126 22.06 1.18 2.22
N PHE A 127 22.44 0.19 3.06
CA PHE A 127 22.70 -1.16 2.56
C PHE A 127 21.43 -1.86 2.07
N ALA A 128 20.28 -1.64 2.68
CA ALA A 128 19.04 -2.22 2.18
C ALA A 128 18.73 -1.71 0.77
N HIS A 129 18.84 -0.41 0.53
CA HIS A 129 18.67 0.20 -0.78
C HIS A 129 19.76 -0.22 -1.77
N LEU A 130 21.03 -0.28 -1.35
CA LEU A 130 22.11 -0.80 -2.20
C LEU A 130 21.82 -2.24 -2.66
N PHE A 131 21.25 -3.07 -1.79
CA PHE A 131 20.88 -4.44 -2.14
C PHE A 131 19.67 -4.53 -3.06
N GLU A 132 18.72 -3.59 -2.97
CA GLU A 132 17.66 -3.47 -3.98
C GLU A 132 18.27 -3.42 -5.38
N HIS A 133 19.31 -2.59 -5.59
CA HIS A 133 20.01 -2.48 -6.87
C HIS A 133 20.88 -3.71 -7.19
N LEU A 134 21.65 -4.21 -6.22
CA LEU A 134 22.57 -5.33 -6.46
C LEU A 134 21.87 -6.62 -6.90
N MET A 135 20.62 -6.82 -6.51
CA MET A 135 19.82 -7.97 -6.94
C MET A 135 19.50 -7.98 -8.43
N PHE A 136 19.64 -6.84 -9.14
CA PHE A 136 19.49 -6.74 -10.59
C PHE A 136 20.82 -6.86 -11.36
N GLU A 137 21.96 -6.91 -10.66
CA GLU A 137 23.28 -7.00 -11.29
C GLU A 137 23.64 -8.41 -11.78
N GLY A 138 22.73 -9.38 -11.54
CA GLY A 138 22.87 -10.76 -12.02
C GLY A 138 23.66 -11.67 -11.09
N THR A 139 23.85 -12.87 -11.58
CA THR A 139 24.54 -13.96 -10.89
C THR A 139 25.57 -14.59 -11.83
N PRO A 140 26.43 -15.49 -11.36
CA PRO A 140 27.31 -16.28 -12.24
C PRO A 140 26.57 -17.10 -13.31
N ASN A 141 25.31 -17.52 -13.04
CA ASN A 141 24.52 -18.35 -13.98
C ASN A 141 23.55 -17.53 -14.84
N ALA A 142 23.10 -16.37 -14.33
CA ALA A 142 22.24 -15.42 -15.03
C ALA A 142 22.89 -14.02 -14.99
N PRO A 143 23.82 -13.70 -15.92
CA PRO A 143 24.47 -12.39 -15.96
C PRO A 143 23.48 -11.24 -16.10
N LYS A 144 23.90 -10.04 -15.70
CA LYS A 144 23.11 -8.80 -15.80
C LYS A 144 22.33 -8.70 -17.12
N GLY A 145 21.07 -8.30 -17.04
CA GLY A 145 20.14 -8.15 -18.15
C GLY A 145 19.50 -9.46 -18.65
N VAL A 146 19.79 -10.62 -18.02
CA VAL A 146 19.07 -11.85 -18.34
C VAL A 146 17.64 -11.78 -17.82
N LEU A 147 17.43 -11.31 -16.59
CA LEU A 147 16.11 -11.12 -15.99
C LEU A 147 15.26 -10.17 -16.85
N ASP A 148 15.81 -9.01 -17.20
CA ASP A 148 15.12 -7.99 -18.00
C ASP A 148 14.70 -8.55 -19.37
N ARG A 149 15.60 -9.28 -20.04
CA ARG A 149 15.27 -9.92 -21.33
C ARG A 149 14.17 -10.97 -21.21
N VAL A 150 14.11 -11.72 -20.13
CA VAL A 150 13.06 -12.73 -19.90
C VAL A 150 11.73 -12.05 -19.65
N ILE A 151 11.71 -10.99 -18.86
CA ILE A 151 10.50 -10.31 -18.43
C ILE A 151 10.04 -9.32 -19.50
N GLU A 152 10.87 -8.34 -19.85
CA GLU A 152 10.51 -7.26 -20.79
C GLU A 152 10.38 -7.81 -22.23
N GLY A 153 11.24 -8.77 -22.62
CA GLY A 153 11.13 -9.46 -23.91
C GLY A 153 9.82 -10.23 -24.06
N GLY A 154 9.19 -10.62 -22.95
CA GLY A 154 7.85 -11.21 -22.89
C GLY A 154 6.71 -10.19 -22.80
N GLY A 155 7.01 -8.90 -22.71
CA GLY A 155 6.03 -7.83 -22.50
C GLY A 155 5.63 -7.64 -21.03
N GLY A 156 6.46 -8.09 -20.11
CA GLY A 156 6.31 -7.88 -18.66
C GLY A 156 7.08 -6.67 -18.15
N ALA A 157 7.10 -6.52 -16.82
CA ALA A 157 7.87 -5.50 -16.12
C ALA A 157 8.39 -6.05 -14.78
N ASN A 158 9.52 -5.54 -14.31
CA ASN A 158 10.08 -5.83 -13.00
C ASN A 158 10.43 -4.54 -12.25
N ASN A 159 10.51 -4.61 -10.94
CA ASN A 159 10.99 -3.53 -10.09
C ASN A 159 11.47 -4.07 -8.73
N GLY A 160 12.18 -3.23 -7.96
CA GLY A 160 12.48 -3.40 -6.55
C GLY A 160 11.97 -2.22 -5.75
N ASP A 161 11.78 -2.41 -4.45
CA ASP A 161 11.38 -1.36 -3.52
C ASP A 161 11.87 -1.67 -2.10
N THR A 162 12.43 -0.66 -1.44
CA THR A 162 12.92 -0.76 -0.06
C THR A 162 12.13 0.17 0.87
N ARG A 163 11.63 -0.39 1.95
CA ARG A 163 10.83 0.31 2.96
C ARG A 163 11.42 0.14 4.36
N TYR A 164 10.70 0.60 5.38
CA TYR A 164 11.13 0.49 6.78
C TYR A 164 11.52 -0.93 7.18
N ASP A 165 10.69 -1.91 6.86
CA ASP A 165 10.75 -3.23 7.44
C ASP A 165 10.95 -4.36 6.41
N TYR A 166 10.99 -4.03 5.11
CA TYR A 166 11.16 -4.98 4.02
C TYR A 166 11.84 -4.38 2.80
N THR A 167 12.39 -5.26 1.97
CA THR A 167 12.76 -5.00 0.57
C THR A 167 12.05 -6.04 -0.27
N GLU A 168 11.38 -5.62 -1.33
CA GLU A 168 10.67 -6.52 -2.23
C GLU A 168 11.17 -6.43 -3.66
N TYR A 169 10.97 -7.51 -4.39
CA TYR A 169 11.22 -7.62 -5.83
C TYR A 169 9.95 -8.14 -6.47
N ILE A 170 9.50 -7.43 -7.50
CA ILE A 170 8.22 -7.67 -8.16
C ILE A 170 8.42 -7.88 -9.65
N GLU A 171 7.76 -8.89 -10.20
CA GLU A 171 7.78 -9.22 -11.62
C GLU A 171 6.36 -9.49 -12.12
N THR A 172 6.03 -8.97 -13.28
CA THR A 172 4.85 -9.35 -14.04
C THR A 172 5.24 -9.83 -15.43
N ALA A 173 4.65 -10.91 -15.89
CA ALA A 173 4.93 -11.42 -17.24
C ALA A 173 3.81 -12.36 -17.72
N PRO A 174 3.78 -12.71 -19.03
CA PRO A 174 2.96 -13.81 -19.52
C PRO A 174 3.33 -15.13 -18.85
N ILE A 175 2.34 -16.02 -18.66
CA ILE A 175 2.51 -17.29 -17.91
C ILE A 175 3.64 -18.17 -18.45
N SER A 176 3.99 -18.05 -19.75
CA SER A 176 5.11 -18.78 -20.35
C SER A 176 6.47 -18.42 -19.74
N ALA A 177 6.60 -17.25 -19.11
CA ALA A 177 7.82 -16.81 -18.46
C ALA A 177 7.94 -17.26 -16.98
N LEU A 178 6.93 -17.93 -16.41
CA LEU A 178 6.93 -18.30 -14.99
C LEU A 178 8.12 -19.18 -14.59
N ASP A 179 8.42 -20.20 -15.38
CA ASP A 179 9.55 -21.11 -15.11
C ASP A 179 10.91 -20.41 -15.11
N PRO A 180 11.28 -19.65 -16.16
CA PRO A 180 12.55 -18.89 -16.15
C PRO A 180 12.60 -17.82 -15.07
N VAL A 181 11.50 -17.13 -14.76
CA VAL A 181 11.47 -16.15 -13.65
C VAL A 181 11.73 -16.84 -12.31
N LEU A 182 11.03 -17.92 -11.99
CA LEU A 182 11.25 -18.66 -10.75
C LEU A 182 12.68 -19.21 -10.65
N TRP A 183 13.27 -19.62 -11.77
CA TRP A 183 14.66 -20.08 -11.79
C TRP A 183 15.64 -18.95 -11.49
N ILE A 184 15.46 -17.75 -12.09
CA ILE A 184 16.32 -16.58 -11.83
C ILE A 184 16.15 -16.12 -10.39
N GLU A 185 14.93 -16.07 -9.87
CA GLU A 185 14.65 -15.74 -8.47
C GLU A 185 15.37 -16.67 -7.50
N ALA A 186 15.35 -17.98 -7.77
CA ALA A 186 16.06 -18.96 -6.98
C ALA A 186 17.58 -18.78 -7.08
N ASP A 187 18.09 -18.44 -8.25
CA ASP A 187 19.51 -18.25 -8.48
C ASP A 187 20.02 -16.99 -7.75
N ARG A 188 19.28 -15.85 -7.84
CA ARG A 188 19.65 -14.63 -7.11
C ARG A 188 19.46 -14.72 -5.59
N MET A 189 18.58 -15.61 -5.10
CA MET A 189 18.48 -15.93 -3.66
C MET A 189 19.64 -16.81 -3.18
N LYS A 190 20.24 -17.58 -4.06
CA LYS A 190 21.37 -18.47 -3.77
C LYS A 190 22.72 -17.74 -3.81
N THR A 191 22.92 -16.87 -4.79
CA THR A 191 24.18 -16.14 -5.01
C THR A 191 23.96 -14.91 -5.90
N LEU A 192 24.86 -13.92 -5.79
CA LEU A 192 24.93 -12.76 -6.67
C LEU A 192 26.33 -12.62 -7.25
N ASP A 193 26.48 -11.80 -8.29
CA ASP A 193 27.79 -11.35 -8.77
C ASP A 193 28.35 -10.26 -7.86
N PHE A 194 29.07 -10.67 -6.81
CA PHE A 194 29.76 -9.79 -5.87
C PHE A 194 31.11 -9.30 -6.42
N SER A 195 31.16 -8.86 -7.68
CA SER A 195 32.38 -8.27 -8.22
C SER A 195 32.59 -6.84 -7.68
N PRO A 196 33.87 -6.42 -7.50
CA PRO A 196 34.17 -5.02 -7.16
C PRO A 196 33.54 -4.02 -8.14
N LYS A 197 33.52 -4.38 -9.43
CA LYS A 197 32.93 -3.55 -10.48
C LYS A 197 31.45 -3.32 -10.27
N ASN A 198 30.68 -4.36 -9.91
CA ASN A 198 29.24 -4.22 -9.66
C ASN A 198 28.97 -3.39 -8.40
N LEU A 199 29.74 -3.61 -7.33
CA LEU A 199 29.62 -2.82 -6.12
C LEU A 199 29.90 -1.33 -6.38
N ASP A 200 31.02 -1.01 -7.06
CA ASP A 200 31.39 0.37 -7.37
C ASP A 200 30.35 1.03 -8.29
N ASN A 201 29.83 0.28 -9.27
CA ASN A 201 28.80 0.79 -10.16
C ASN A 201 27.51 1.09 -9.39
N GLN A 202 27.00 0.16 -8.58
CA GLN A 202 25.73 0.35 -7.88
C GLN A 202 25.81 1.37 -6.76
N ARG A 203 26.94 1.50 -6.09
CA ARG A 203 27.19 2.62 -5.17
C ARG A 203 26.99 3.96 -5.87
N ASN A 204 27.62 4.16 -7.03
CA ASN A 204 27.47 5.39 -7.81
C ASN A 204 26.03 5.61 -8.29
N VAL A 205 25.31 4.54 -8.69
CA VAL A 205 23.90 4.63 -9.14
C VAL A 205 23.01 5.05 -7.97
N VAL A 206 23.12 4.41 -6.80
CA VAL A 206 22.37 4.76 -5.59
C VAL A 206 22.65 6.20 -5.16
N GLU A 207 23.90 6.61 -5.13
CA GLU A 207 24.24 7.99 -4.78
C GLU A 207 23.69 9.01 -5.79
N GLU A 208 23.74 8.71 -7.08
CA GLU A 208 23.18 9.60 -8.10
C GLU A 208 21.66 9.67 -8.01
N GLU A 209 21.01 8.55 -7.72
CA GLU A 209 19.58 8.51 -7.47
C GLU A 209 19.20 9.41 -6.28
N VAL A 210 19.92 9.30 -5.17
CA VAL A 210 19.71 10.17 -4.01
C VAL A 210 19.95 11.64 -4.37
N ARG A 211 20.99 11.94 -5.17
CA ARG A 211 21.23 13.32 -5.64
C ARG A 211 20.05 13.82 -6.46
N VAL A 212 19.54 13.05 -7.41
CA VAL A 212 18.48 13.45 -8.33
C VAL A 212 17.12 13.51 -7.63
N ASN A 213 16.75 12.46 -6.89
CA ASN A 213 15.41 12.31 -6.36
C ASN A 213 15.20 12.97 -4.99
N VAL A 214 16.30 13.27 -4.27
CA VAL A 214 16.24 13.83 -2.92
C VAL A 214 16.95 15.16 -2.84
N LEU A 215 18.28 15.20 -3.06
CA LEU A 215 19.09 16.38 -2.78
C LEU A 215 18.83 17.53 -3.76
N ASN A 216 18.48 17.23 -5.01
CA ASN A 216 18.18 18.20 -6.08
C ASN A 216 16.68 18.45 -6.24
N GLN A 217 15.84 18.01 -5.30
CA GLN A 217 14.41 18.30 -5.29
C GLN A 217 14.06 19.31 -4.20
N PRO A 218 13.15 20.28 -4.48
CA PRO A 218 12.59 21.11 -3.42
C PRO A 218 11.97 20.22 -2.34
N TYR A 219 12.28 20.49 -1.08
CA TYR A 219 11.79 19.72 0.08
C TYR A 219 12.19 18.23 0.11
N GLY A 220 13.05 17.77 -0.79
CA GLY A 220 13.38 16.35 -0.95
C GLY A 220 13.92 15.66 0.32
N LEU A 221 14.54 16.43 1.21
CA LEU A 221 15.06 15.91 2.49
C LEU A 221 13.98 15.62 3.54
N PHE A 222 12.74 16.14 3.40
CA PHE A 222 11.74 16.10 4.46
C PHE A 222 11.44 14.70 4.98
N PHE A 223 11.16 13.77 4.07
CA PHE A 223 10.45 12.53 4.46
C PHE A 223 11.37 11.40 4.90
N ALA A 224 12.46 11.19 4.19
CA ALA A 224 13.34 10.05 4.43
C ALA A 224 14.55 10.37 5.31
N ILE A 225 14.86 11.65 5.51
CA ILE A 225 16.05 12.10 6.23
C ILE A 225 15.69 12.98 7.42
N ASP A 226 15.10 14.17 7.17
CA ASP A 226 14.93 15.17 8.24
C ASP A 226 13.86 14.77 9.24
N LEU A 227 12.67 14.37 8.77
CA LEU A 227 11.55 14.13 9.64
C LEU A 227 11.76 12.90 10.54
N PRO A 228 12.20 11.74 10.03
CA PRO A 228 12.58 10.61 10.89
C PRO A 228 13.70 10.96 11.85
N GLY A 229 14.78 11.60 11.37
CA GLY A 229 15.93 11.98 12.19
C GLY A 229 15.60 12.96 13.32
N LYS A 230 14.55 13.76 13.16
CA LYS A 230 14.09 14.70 14.20
C LYS A 230 12.94 14.14 15.03
N ALA A 231 12.13 13.26 14.46
CA ALA A 231 10.96 12.70 15.13
C ALA A 231 11.31 11.52 16.04
N PHE A 232 12.31 10.72 15.74
CA PHE A 232 12.66 9.52 16.48
C PHE A 232 13.95 9.70 17.30
N ASP A 233 14.12 8.88 18.35
CA ASP A 233 15.25 8.93 19.26
C ASP A 233 16.16 7.70 19.10
N THR A 234 15.65 6.59 18.56
CA THR A 234 16.41 5.36 18.40
C THR A 234 17.00 5.25 17.00
N TYR A 235 18.21 4.75 16.88
CA TYR A 235 18.91 4.61 15.61
C TYR A 235 18.06 3.88 14.53
N PRO A 236 17.39 2.75 14.80
CA PRO A 236 16.60 2.05 13.79
C PRO A 236 15.52 2.89 13.10
N ASN A 237 14.97 3.87 13.82
CA ASN A 237 13.87 4.70 13.32
C ASN A 237 14.32 6.08 12.83
N ALA A 238 15.52 6.54 13.23
CA ALA A 238 15.97 7.92 13.06
C ALA A 238 17.07 8.10 12.01
N HIS A 239 17.76 7.04 11.59
CA HIS A 239 18.86 7.20 10.64
C HIS A 239 18.36 7.55 9.22
N ASN A 240 19.29 7.98 8.37
CA ASN A 240 19.02 8.32 6.98
C ASN A 240 18.65 7.06 6.18
N PHE A 241 17.42 7.00 5.68
CA PHE A 241 16.91 5.82 4.96
C PHE A 241 17.52 5.60 3.58
N TYR A 242 18.02 6.66 2.94
CA TYR A 242 18.77 6.51 1.69
C TYR A 242 20.24 6.13 1.93
N GLY A 243 20.72 6.20 3.17
CA GLY A 243 22.09 5.96 3.55
C GLY A 243 22.98 7.20 3.46
N ASP A 244 23.93 7.27 4.38
CA ASP A 244 25.00 8.27 4.32
C ASP A 244 26.01 7.83 3.26
N PHE A 245 26.39 8.73 2.35
CA PHE A 245 27.38 8.42 1.29
C PHE A 245 28.71 7.90 1.85
N LYS A 246 29.14 8.42 3.00
CA LYS A 246 30.36 7.92 3.67
C LYS A 246 30.26 6.44 4.05
N ASP A 247 29.06 5.94 4.39
CA ASP A 247 28.84 4.55 4.76
C ASP A 247 28.81 3.66 3.51
N LEU A 248 28.19 4.18 2.43
CA LEU A 248 28.18 3.52 1.13
C LEU A 248 29.61 3.45 0.54
N ASP A 249 30.37 4.55 0.59
CA ASP A 249 31.77 4.61 0.14
C ASP A 249 32.70 3.66 0.92
N ALA A 250 32.45 3.51 2.23
CA ALA A 250 33.21 2.62 3.09
C ALA A 250 32.86 1.14 2.93
N ALA A 251 31.78 0.81 2.20
CA ALA A 251 31.31 -0.56 2.01
C ALA A 251 32.33 -1.40 1.25
N LYS A 252 32.68 -2.57 1.80
CA LYS A 252 33.57 -3.56 1.20
C LYS A 252 32.78 -4.78 0.73
N ILE A 253 33.35 -5.54 -0.19
CA ILE A 253 32.74 -6.78 -0.69
C ILE A 253 32.41 -7.75 0.45
N GLU A 254 33.24 -7.81 1.48
CA GLU A 254 33.03 -8.66 2.65
C GLU A 254 31.80 -8.23 3.45
N ASP A 255 31.57 -6.92 3.62
CA ASP A 255 30.41 -6.36 4.29
C ASP A 255 29.13 -6.69 3.50
N VAL A 256 29.19 -6.53 2.16
CA VAL A 256 28.08 -6.82 1.25
C VAL A 256 27.72 -8.32 1.29
N LYS A 257 28.71 -9.21 1.21
CA LYS A 257 28.49 -10.66 1.34
C LYS A 257 27.89 -11.04 2.69
N ALA A 258 28.40 -10.48 3.78
CA ALA A 258 27.88 -10.75 5.12
C ALA A 258 26.43 -10.28 5.29
N PHE A 259 26.07 -9.13 4.72
CA PHE A 259 24.70 -8.62 4.72
C PHE A 259 23.76 -9.53 3.91
N TYR A 260 24.16 -9.92 2.70
CA TYR A 260 23.42 -10.84 1.87
C TYR A 260 23.18 -12.18 2.57
N GLU A 261 24.24 -12.81 3.07
CA GLU A 261 24.15 -14.09 3.77
C GLU A 261 23.23 -14.05 4.99
N LYS A 262 23.17 -12.89 5.65
CA LYS A 262 22.34 -12.69 6.84
C LYS A 262 20.87 -12.50 6.50
N TYR A 263 20.54 -11.73 5.48
CA TYR A 263 19.18 -11.26 5.24
C TYR A 263 18.50 -11.87 4.02
N TYR A 264 19.25 -12.17 2.96
CA TYR A 264 18.73 -12.74 1.72
C TYR A 264 18.74 -14.27 1.77
N THR A 265 17.88 -14.81 2.60
CA THR A 265 17.82 -16.25 2.91
C THR A 265 16.35 -16.73 2.88
N PRO A 266 16.09 -17.99 2.46
CA PRO A 266 14.74 -18.53 2.40
C PRO A 266 13.91 -18.32 3.68
N GLY A 267 14.53 -18.49 4.86
CA GLY A 267 13.86 -18.34 6.15
C GLY A 267 13.42 -16.90 6.50
N ASN A 268 13.96 -15.89 5.78
CA ASN A 268 13.62 -14.47 5.92
C ASN A 268 12.82 -13.94 4.74
N ALA A 269 12.30 -14.82 3.87
CA ALA A 269 11.60 -14.43 2.65
C ALA A 269 10.18 -14.99 2.59
N VAL A 270 9.31 -14.22 1.98
CA VAL A 270 7.97 -14.63 1.56
C VAL A 270 7.86 -14.40 0.06
N MET A 271 7.44 -15.42 -0.68
CA MET A 271 7.16 -15.33 -2.11
C MET A 271 5.65 -15.48 -2.33
N ALA A 272 5.03 -14.50 -2.98
CA ALA A 272 3.64 -14.60 -3.40
C ALA A 272 3.55 -14.62 -4.92
N ILE A 273 2.72 -15.52 -5.47
CA ILE A 273 2.50 -15.70 -6.90
C ILE A 273 1.00 -15.63 -7.17
N VAL A 274 0.59 -14.71 -8.03
CA VAL A 274 -0.81 -14.46 -8.37
C VAL A 274 -0.97 -14.49 -9.88
N GLY A 275 -1.94 -15.22 -10.41
CA GLY A 275 -2.22 -15.23 -11.85
C GLY A 275 -2.83 -16.51 -12.34
N ASP A 276 -2.66 -16.78 -13.65
CA ASP A 276 -3.18 -17.97 -14.32
C ASP A 276 -2.34 -19.22 -13.98
N VAL A 277 -2.40 -19.60 -12.73
CA VAL A 277 -1.60 -20.66 -12.11
C VAL A 277 -2.46 -21.60 -11.27
N LYS A 278 -1.95 -22.84 -11.08
CA LYS A 278 -2.51 -23.80 -10.12
C LYS A 278 -1.54 -23.98 -8.96
N PRO A 279 -2.01 -23.92 -7.72
CA PRO A 279 -1.15 -23.99 -6.53
C PRO A 279 -0.21 -25.19 -6.51
N GLU A 280 -0.69 -26.38 -6.87
CA GLU A 280 0.09 -27.62 -6.85
C GLU A 280 1.26 -27.57 -7.84
N GLU A 281 1.03 -27.02 -9.03
CA GLU A 281 2.06 -26.87 -10.07
C GLU A 281 3.12 -25.86 -9.65
N VAL A 282 2.68 -24.71 -9.07
CA VAL A 282 3.59 -23.68 -8.56
C VAL A 282 4.42 -24.21 -7.39
N PHE A 283 3.78 -24.86 -6.40
CA PHE A 283 4.52 -25.42 -5.27
C PHE A 283 5.56 -26.47 -5.70
N ALA A 284 5.25 -27.27 -6.71
CA ALA A 284 6.21 -28.23 -7.26
C ALA A 284 7.39 -27.53 -7.94
N LYS A 285 7.14 -26.46 -8.72
CA LYS A 285 8.18 -25.65 -9.36
C LYS A 285 9.06 -24.93 -8.31
N VAL A 286 8.44 -24.31 -7.32
CA VAL A 286 9.18 -23.61 -6.26
C VAL A 286 10.01 -24.62 -5.45
N GLU A 287 9.47 -25.78 -5.08
CA GLU A 287 10.24 -26.83 -4.42
C GLU A 287 11.46 -27.27 -5.27
N LYS A 288 11.28 -27.43 -6.57
CA LYS A 288 12.36 -27.81 -7.51
C LYS A 288 13.49 -26.77 -7.53
N TYR A 289 13.16 -25.49 -7.61
CA TYR A 289 14.17 -24.43 -7.77
C TYR A 289 14.73 -23.93 -6.45
N PHE A 290 13.89 -23.75 -5.43
CA PHE A 290 14.26 -23.16 -4.14
C PHE A 290 14.57 -24.18 -3.06
N GLY A 291 14.00 -25.39 -3.12
CA GLY A 291 14.14 -26.41 -2.05
C GLY A 291 15.58 -26.82 -1.75
N GLN A 292 16.49 -26.64 -2.72
CA GLN A 292 17.92 -26.96 -2.56
C GLN A 292 18.74 -25.78 -1.97
N ILE A 293 18.15 -24.59 -1.82
CA ILE A 293 18.84 -23.44 -1.20
C ILE A 293 18.97 -23.73 0.31
N PRO A 294 20.19 -23.68 0.86
CA PRO A 294 20.38 -24.02 2.27
C PRO A 294 19.57 -23.11 3.20
N SER A 295 18.95 -23.71 4.21
CA SER A 295 18.36 -22.95 5.32
C SER A 295 19.45 -22.22 6.09
N ARG A 296 19.20 -20.93 6.35
CA ARG A 296 20.06 -20.10 7.21
C ARG A 296 19.25 -19.61 8.40
N SER A 297 19.91 -19.23 9.48
CA SER A 297 19.21 -18.68 10.64
C SER A 297 18.45 -17.42 10.26
N THR A 298 17.17 -17.34 10.61
CA THR A 298 16.38 -16.13 10.45
C THR A 298 16.96 -15.02 11.33
N PRO A 299 17.19 -13.83 10.79
CA PRO A 299 17.67 -12.71 11.59
C PRO A 299 16.73 -12.39 12.74
N PRO A 300 17.23 -12.01 13.93
CA PRO A 300 16.38 -11.58 15.02
C PRO A 300 15.67 -10.28 14.60
N LYS A 301 14.37 -10.18 14.89
CA LYS A 301 13.65 -8.91 14.70
C LYS A 301 14.26 -7.84 15.61
N PRO A 302 14.50 -6.63 15.10
CA PRO A 302 15.08 -5.57 15.90
C PRO A 302 14.11 -5.11 16.99
N LYS A 303 14.67 -4.56 18.07
CA LYS A 303 13.90 -3.74 19.01
C LYS A 303 13.77 -2.35 18.41
N VAL A 304 12.56 -1.97 18.08
CA VAL A 304 12.25 -0.69 17.42
C VAL A 304 11.42 0.24 18.31
N ASP A 305 11.34 -0.07 19.62
CA ASP A 305 10.58 0.71 20.58
C ASP A 305 11.15 2.13 20.69
N GLU A 306 10.25 3.11 20.67
CA GLU A 306 10.57 4.51 20.84
C GLU A 306 10.14 5.01 22.23
N PRO A 307 10.98 5.75 22.94
CA PRO A 307 10.55 6.42 24.17
C PRO A 307 9.48 7.48 23.83
N PRO A 308 8.49 7.71 24.70
CA PRO A 308 7.49 8.75 24.46
C PRO A 308 8.13 10.13 24.31
N GLN A 309 7.73 10.86 23.28
CA GLN A 309 8.14 12.25 23.09
C GLN A 309 7.51 13.11 24.19
N LYS A 310 8.27 14.04 24.77
CA LYS A 310 7.85 14.84 25.94
C LYS A 310 7.49 16.28 25.61
N ALA A 311 7.92 16.77 24.46
CA ALA A 311 7.70 18.13 24.01
C ALA A 311 7.64 18.18 22.48
N GLU A 312 7.01 19.21 21.93
CA GLU A 312 7.09 19.50 20.50
C GLU A 312 8.54 19.71 20.08
N ARG A 313 8.86 19.19 18.88
CA ARG A 313 10.16 19.42 18.23
C ARG A 313 9.93 20.31 17.03
N ARG A 314 10.70 21.39 16.92
CA ARG A 314 10.62 22.32 15.79
C ARG A 314 12.00 22.60 15.21
N SER A 315 12.04 22.73 13.89
CA SER A 315 13.21 23.29 13.20
C SER A 315 12.75 24.13 11.99
N SER A 316 13.57 25.11 11.65
CA SER A 316 13.38 25.92 10.45
C SER A 316 14.69 25.93 9.68
N GLU A 317 14.61 25.68 8.38
CA GLU A 317 15.78 25.54 7.50
C GLU A 317 15.53 26.29 6.18
N THR A 318 16.61 26.70 5.52
CA THR A 318 16.53 27.33 4.21
C THR A 318 16.67 26.26 3.12
N ASP A 319 15.73 26.22 2.20
CA ASP A 319 15.78 25.40 1.00
C ASP A 319 16.15 26.25 -0.21
N LYS A 320 17.28 25.95 -0.86
CA LYS A 320 17.79 26.69 -2.01
C LYS A 320 16.99 26.44 -3.29
N LEU A 321 16.24 25.34 -3.33
CA LEU A 321 15.50 24.87 -4.50
C LEU A 321 14.02 25.26 -4.40
N ALA A 322 13.51 25.41 -3.18
CA ALA A 322 12.13 25.82 -2.97
C ALA A 322 11.89 27.26 -3.43
N ARG A 323 10.73 27.50 -4.03
CA ARG A 323 10.27 28.83 -4.45
C ARG A 323 9.23 29.43 -3.50
N VAL A 324 8.59 28.57 -2.74
CA VAL A 324 7.58 28.92 -1.73
C VAL A 324 7.88 28.13 -0.46
N PRO A 325 7.45 28.55 0.72
CA PRO A 325 7.70 27.81 1.94
C PRO A 325 6.91 26.48 1.98
N GLY A 326 7.50 25.49 2.64
CA GLY A 326 6.90 24.17 2.88
C GLY A 326 7.04 23.76 4.33
N LEU A 327 6.02 23.12 4.86
CA LEU A 327 5.92 22.66 6.24
C LEU A 327 5.68 21.15 6.27
N ALA A 328 6.53 20.39 6.94
CA ALA A 328 6.30 18.99 7.26
C ALA A 328 5.96 18.86 8.75
N ILE A 329 4.83 18.20 9.04
CA ILE A 329 4.38 17.92 10.40
C ILE A 329 4.29 16.41 10.55
N GLY A 330 5.00 15.82 11.52
CA GLY A 330 4.97 14.40 11.81
C GLY A 330 4.47 14.13 13.23
N TYR A 331 3.54 13.17 13.37
CA TYR A 331 3.17 12.59 14.66
C TYR A 331 3.62 11.15 14.71
N ARG A 332 4.25 10.72 15.80
CA ARG A 332 4.62 9.31 15.99
C ARG A 332 3.36 8.46 16.10
N MET A 333 3.30 7.41 15.31
CA MET A 333 2.20 6.45 15.26
C MET A 333 2.57 5.14 15.96
N PRO A 334 1.57 4.42 16.48
CA PRO A 334 1.81 3.12 17.09
C PRO A 334 2.25 2.10 16.05
N PRO A 335 2.89 0.98 16.48
CA PRO A 335 3.20 -0.15 15.60
C PRO A 335 1.94 -0.72 14.92
N HIS A 336 2.14 -1.39 13.78
CA HIS A 336 1.08 -2.00 12.97
C HIS A 336 0.08 -2.87 13.76
N LYS A 337 0.56 -3.67 14.71
CA LYS A 337 -0.29 -4.58 15.53
C LYS A 337 -0.95 -3.89 16.73
N SER A 338 -0.87 -2.58 16.82
CA SER A 338 -1.56 -1.85 17.88
C SER A 338 -3.09 -1.92 17.71
N PRO A 339 -3.86 -2.01 18.80
CA PRO A 339 -5.32 -1.86 18.75
C PRO A 339 -5.79 -0.55 18.12
N ASP A 340 -4.93 0.48 18.10
CA ASP A 340 -5.23 1.80 17.53
C ASP A 340 -4.92 1.91 16.03
N ALA A 341 -4.33 0.87 15.39
CA ALA A 341 -3.82 0.97 14.01
C ALA A 341 -4.91 1.29 12.97
N LEU A 342 -6.09 0.66 13.08
CA LEU A 342 -7.21 0.94 12.17
C LEU A 342 -7.77 2.35 12.35
N ALA A 343 -7.86 2.82 13.60
CA ALA A 343 -8.27 4.19 13.89
C ALA A 343 -7.22 5.20 13.37
N ALA A 344 -5.93 4.86 13.45
CA ALA A 344 -4.85 5.65 12.84
C ALA A 344 -5.03 5.79 11.33
N ALA A 345 -5.23 4.67 10.63
CA ALA A 345 -5.44 4.65 9.18
C ALA A 345 -6.63 5.51 8.77
N VAL A 346 -7.79 5.30 9.40
CA VAL A 346 -9.01 6.10 9.13
C VAL A 346 -8.81 7.58 9.45
N THR A 347 -8.10 7.90 10.54
CA THR A 347 -7.79 9.30 10.90
C THR A 347 -6.90 9.96 9.86
N GLY A 348 -5.86 9.25 9.39
CA GLY A 348 -4.98 9.74 8.34
C GLY A 348 -5.74 10.07 7.06
N GLU A 349 -6.63 9.18 6.64
CA GLU A 349 -7.47 9.37 5.44
C GLU A 349 -8.48 10.52 5.60
N LEU A 350 -9.12 10.65 6.76
CA LEU A 350 -10.03 11.78 7.05
C LEU A 350 -9.31 13.14 6.99
N LEU A 351 -8.06 13.18 7.43
CA LEU A 351 -7.28 14.41 7.45
C LEU A 351 -6.72 14.77 6.07
N HIS A 352 -6.31 13.80 5.23
CA HIS A 352 -5.50 14.09 4.05
C HIS A 352 -6.12 13.67 2.72
N ASN A 353 -7.07 12.71 2.69
CA ASN A 353 -7.47 12.09 1.43
C ASN A 353 -8.34 13.02 0.57
N GLY A 354 -7.71 13.63 -0.42
CA GLY A 354 -8.34 14.43 -1.46
C GLY A 354 -8.96 15.74 -0.99
N GLN A 355 -9.70 16.37 -1.88
CA GLN A 355 -10.28 17.70 -1.62
C GLN A 355 -11.37 17.72 -0.53
N ALA A 356 -11.98 16.58 -0.20
CA ALA A 356 -12.96 16.47 0.87
C ALA A 356 -12.32 16.23 2.25
N SER A 357 -10.99 16.15 2.34
CA SER A 357 -10.27 15.98 3.58
C SER A 357 -10.36 17.21 4.47
N ARG A 358 -10.30 17.00 5.78
CA ARG A 358 -10.44 18.09 6.75
C ARG A 358 -9.36 19.15 6.62
N LEU A 359 -8.12 18.73 6.39
CA LEU A 359 -7.00 19.67 6.22
C LEU A 359 -7.12 20.46 4.91
N TYR A 360 -7.50 19.81 3.81
CA TYR A 360 -7.71 20.55 2.56
C TYR A 360 -8.84 21.58 2.72
N GLN A 361 -9.97 21.21 3.32
CA GLN A 361 -11.06 22.14 3.55
C GLN A 361 -10.61 23.31 4.44
N ALA A 362 -9.99 23.02 5.58
CA ALA A 362 -9.60 24.06 6.54
C ALA A 362 -8.49 24.99 6.00
N LEU A 363 -7.42 24.42 5.42
CA LEU A 363 -6.23 25.20 5.07
C LEU A 363 -6.32 25.83 3.68
N VAL A 364 -6.83 25.06 2.70
CA VAL A 364 -6.83 25.49 1.28
C VAL A 364 -8.12 26.23 0.93
N LYS A 365 -9.27 25.69 1.33
CA LYS A 365 -10.59 26.26 0.96
C LYS A 365 -11.03 27.41 1.87
N ASP A 366 -11.09 27.18 3.18
CA ASP A 366 -11.73 28.09 4.11
C ASP A 366 -10.78 29.23 4.54
N LYS A 367 -9.59 28.88 5.00
CA LYS A 367 -8.61 29.87 5.51
C LYS A 367 -7.68 30.39 4.43
N GLN A 368 -7.53 29.68 3.32
CA GLN A 368 -6.65 30.02 2.19
C GLN A 368 -5.21 30.32 2.61
N VAL A 369 -4.73 29.58 3.63
CA VAL A 369 -3.38 29.71 4.18
C VAL A 369 -2.42 28.67 3.58
N ALA A 370 -2.89 27.75 2.77
CA ALA A 370 -2.07 26.76 2.07
C ALA A 370 -2.43 26.68 0.58
N LEU A 371 -1.44 26.29 -0.24
CA LEU A 371 -1.59 25.99 -1.67
C LEU A 371 -1.96 24.52 -1.86
N SER A 372 -1.34 23.64 -1.08
CA SER A 372 -1.64 22.21 -1.06
C SER A 372 -1.41 21.64 0.34
N VAL A 373 -2.05 20.51 0.59
CA VAL A 373 -1.81 19.64 1.74
C VAL A 373 -1.94 18.19 1.30
N ASP A 374 -0.88 17.40 1.56
CA ASP A 374 -0.79 15.98 1.30
C ASP A 374 -0.31 15.27 2.56
N GLY A 375 -0.51 13.96 2.65
CA GLY A 375 -0.05 13.21 3.81
C GLY A 375 -0.84 11.95 4.10
N GLY A 376 -0.57 11.37 5.27
CA GLY A 376 -1.21 10.13 5.74
C GLY A 376 -0.33 9.40 6.74
N VAL A 377 -0.81 8.24 7.20
CA VAL A 377 0.00 7.33 8.03
C VAL A 377 0.98 6.59 7.12
N ASN A 378 2.25 6.55 7.52
CA ASN A 378 3.35 5.94 6.77
C ASN A 378 3.66 6.60 5.40
N TRP A 379 3.02 7.71 5.10
CA TRP A 379 3.22 8.46 3.86
C TRP A 379 4.56 9.24 3.89
N PRO A 380 5.32 9.34 2.79
CA PRO A 380 5.12 8.71 1.47
C PRO A 380 5.76 7.32 1.34
N LEU A 381 6.19 6.69 2.44
CA LEU A 381 6.99 5.46 2.46
C LEU A 381 6.16 4.17 2.36
N GLY A 382 4.86 4.26 2.16
CA GLY A 382 3.96 3.12 2.01
C GLY A 382 2.55 3.42 2.49
N THR A 383 1.72 2.38 2.52
CA THR A 383 0.34 2.45 3.01
C THR A 383 0.27 2.39 4.56
N PRO A 384 -0.88 2.69 5.16
CA PRO A 384 -1.08 2.55 6.61
C PRO A 384 -0.93 1.13 7.17
N PHE A 385 -0.69 0.14 6.31
CA PHE A 385 -0.60 -1.28 6.69
C PHE A 385 0.75 -1.93 6.36
N GLU A 386 1.69 -1.18 5.75
CA GLU A 386 2.96 -1.69 5.24
C GLU A 386 4.15 -1.30 6.12
N TYR A 387 4.02 -1.46 7.43
CA TYR A 387 5.10 -1.25 8.40
C TYR A 387 4.91 -2.16 9.62
N ALA A 388 5.97 -2.49 10.31
CA ALA A 388 5.91 -3.32 11.53
C ALA A 388 6.11 -2.49 12.81
N GLY A 389 7.13 -1.65 12.84
CA GLY A 389 7.50 -0.82 13.98
C GLY A 389 6.77 0.53 14.04
N PRO A 390 7.28 1.50 14.82
CA PRO A 390 6.76 2.87 14.82
C PRO A 390 6.90 3.52 13.45
N THR A 391 5.91 4.36 13.07
CA THR A 391 5.95 5.19 11.88
C THR A 391 5.44 6.59 12.20
N LEU A 392 5.29 7.43 11.19
CA LEU A 392 4.76 8.77 11.31
C LEU A 392 3.43 8.89 10.57
N MET A 393 2.49 9.65 11.13
CA MET A 393 1.47 10.33 10.33
C MET A 393 2.09 11.66 9.91
N VAL A 394 2.21 11.87 8.62
CA VAL A 394 2.85 13.04 8.05
C VAL A 394 1.79 13.94 7.42
N SER A 395 1.94 15.26 7.59
CA SER A 395 1.27 16.27 6.79
C SER A 395 2.33 17.13 6.10
N PHE A 396 2.27 17.19 4.78
CA PHE A 396 3.10 18.07 3.97
C PHE A 396 2.25 19.22 3.42
N ILE A 397 2.62 20.43 3.76
CA ILE A 397 1.86 21.65 3.45
C ILE A 397 2.77 22.62 2.71
N VAL A 398 2.36 23.01 1.51
CA VAL A 398 3.00 24.10 0.76
C VAL A 398 2.11 25.34 0.93
N TYR A 399 2.71 26.48 1.27
CA TYR A 399 1.95 27.68 1.58
C TYR A 399 2.50 28.95 0.92
N PRO A 400 1.66 30.00 0.71
CA PRO A 400 2.08 31.23 0.05
C PRO A 400 3.14 31.99 0.85
N PRO A 401 4.10 32.70 0.21
CA PRO A 401 5.15 33.46 0.91
C PRO A 401 4.65 34.61 1.79
N ASN A 402 3.44 35.10 1.56
CA ASN A 402 2.80 36.16 2.36
C ASN A 402 2.01 35.58 3.57
N VAL A 403 1.98 34.28 3.77
CA VAL A 403 1.39 33.60 4.90
C VAL A 403 2.50 33.19 5.86
N THR A 404 2.29 33.33 7.14
CA THR A 404 3.27 32.92 8.16
C THR A 404 3.05 31.46 8.58
N GLU A 405 4.13 30.79 9.06
CA GLU A 405 4.04 29.46 9.65
C GLU A 405 2.94 29.39 10.73
N ASP A 406 2.87 30.40 11.61
CA ASP A 406 1.87 30.45 12.70
C ASP A 406 0.44 30.50 12.17
N GLN A 407 0.18 31.17 11.04
CA GLN A 407 -1.16 31.18 10.42
C GLN A 407 -1.53 29.79 9.89
N VAL A 408 -0.58 29.09 9.28
CA VAL A 408 -0.79 27.71 8.81
C VAL A 408 -1.05 26.79 9.99
N LEU A 409 -0.20 26.85 11.03
CA LEU A 409 -0.33 26.03 12.21
C LEU A 409 -1.63 26.30 12.99
N ALA A 410 -2.07 27.55 13.09
CA ALA A 410 -3.34 27.86 13.74
C ALA A 410 -4.55 27.24 13.02
N ALA A 411 -4.54 27.22 11.69
CA ALA A 411 -5.58 26.56 10.91
C ALA A 411 -5.51 25.03 11.03
N TYR A 412 -4.31 24.48 10.96
CA TYR A 412 -4.03 23.06 11.14
C TYR A 412 -4.48 22.56 12.51
N ASP A 413 -4.04 23.22 13.56
CA ASP A 413 -4.36 22.90 14.94
C ASP A 413 -5.87 23.01 15.22
N GLY A 414 -6.53 23.96 14.59
CA GLY A 414 -7.98 24.10 14.63
C GLY A 414 -8.71 22.87 14.09
N ALA A 415 -8.27 22.37 12.92
CA ALA A 415 -8.87 21.19 12.28
C ALA A 415 -8.59 19.89 13.08
N VAL A 416 -7.37 19.74 13.60
CA VAL A 416 -6.99 18.60 14.43
C VAL A 416 -7.73 18.61 15.76
N LYS A 417 -7.82 19.77 16.40
CA LYS A 417 -8.57 19.96 17.67
C LYS A 417 -10.04 19.63 17.48
N GLU A 418 -10.65 20.11 16.41
CA GLU A 418 -12.06 19.82 16.12
C GLU A 418 -12.28 18.29 16.00
N LEU A 419 -11.39 17.58 15.30
CA LEU A 419 -11.46 16.13 15.19
C LEU A 419 -11.27 15.43 16.56
N ALA A 420 -10.35 15.91 17.39
CA ALA A 420 -10.08 15.35 18.71
C ALA A 420 -11.21 15.62 19.73
N GLU A 421 -11.90 16.75 19.62
CA GLU A 421 -12.99 17.14 20.53
C GLU A 421 -14.35 16.58 20.12
N ASN A 422 -14.65 16.53 18.82
CA ASN A 422 -15.97 16.19 18.29
C ASN A 422 -16.01 14.85 17.56
N GLY A 423 -14.88 14.37 17.02
CA GLY A 423 -14.81 13.22 16.13
C GLY A 423 -15.30 13.54 14.71
N PRO A 424 -15.33 12.56 13.81
CA PRO A 424 -15.96 12.71 12.50
C PRO A 424 -17.49 12.61 12.61
N THR A 425 -18.21 13.21 11.67
CA THR A 425 -19.61 12.86 11.48
C THR A 425 -19.74 11.41 10.99
N GLN A 426 -20.89 10.77 11.24
CA GLN A 426 -21.11 9.42 10.72
C GLN A 426 -21.03 9.38 9.19
N GLN A 427 -21.52 10.42 8.51
CA GLN A 427 -21.45 10.54 7.05
C GLN A 427 -20.00 10.60 6.55
N ASP A 428 -19.12 11.36 7.21
CA ASP A 428 -17.70 11.44 6.83
C ASP A 428 -17.01 10.10 7.05
N LEU A 429 -17.30 9.45 8.18
CA LEU A 429 -16.74 8.14 8.49
C LEU A 429 -17.16 7.08 7.47
N ASP A 430 -18.47 6.99 7.18
CA ASP A 430 -18.99 6.04 6.20
C ASP A 430 -18.39 6.27 4.80
N ARG A 431 -18.27 7.53 4.39
CA ARG A 431 -17.66 7.91 3.11
C ARG A 431 -16.21 7.47 3.01
N ILE A 432 -15.40 7.76 4.04
CA ILE A 432 -13.96 7.45 3.98
C ILE A 432 -13.71 5.95 4.10
N VAL A 433 -14.41 5.26 4.98
CA VAL A 433 -14.31 3.81 5.11
C VAL A 433 -14.73 3.10 3.83
N ALA A 434 -15.83 3.53 3.20
CA ALA A 434 -16.26 2.98 1.92
C ALA A 434 -15.19 3.19 0.83
N LYS A 435 -14.56 4.38 0.79
CA LYS A 435 -13.46 4.67 -0.14
C LYS A 435 -12.26 3.78 0.11
N MET A 436 -11.77 3.70 1.36
CA MET A 436 -10.62 2.85 1.73
C MET A 436 -10.85 1.39 1.33
N ARG A 437 -12.03 0.85 1.63
CA ARG A 437 -12.40 -0.53 1.25
C ARG A 437 -12.43 -0.71 -0.26
N SER A 438 -12.99 0.25 -0.99
CA SER A 438 -13.04 0.22 -2.46
C SER A 438 -11.65 0.24 -3.07
N ASP A 439 -10.75 1.10 -2.56
CA ASP A 439 -9.38 1.21 -3.04
C ASP A 439 -8.59 -0.08 -2.74
N MET A 440 -8.76 -0.66 -1.54
CA MET A 440 -8.12 -1.93 -1.18
C MET A 440 -8.59 -3.08 -2.08
N TYR A 441 -9.89 -3.23 -2.31
CA TYR A 441 -10.38 -4.27 -3.21
C TYR A 441 -9.95 -4.03 -4.66
N GLY A 442 -9.97 -2.77 -5.13
CA GLY A 442 -9.47 -2.41 -6.46
C GLY A 442 -7.97 -2.75 -6.65
N ASN A 443 -7.17 -2.53 -5.61
CA ASN A 443 -5.76 -2.94 -5.62
C ASN A 443 -5.60 -4.46 -5.71
N LEU A 444 -6.42 -5.22 -5.01
CA LEU A 444 -6.37 -6.69 -5.03
C LEU A 444 -6.86 -7.32 -6.35
N GLU A 445 -7.54 -6.57 -7.21
CA GLU A 445 -7.89 -7.03 -8.56
C GLU A 445 -6.67 -7.09 -9.50
N ILE A 446 -5.60 -6.36 -9.18
CA ILE A 446 -4.36 -6.33 -9.96
C ILE A 446 -3.41 -7.43 -9.43
N PRO A 447 -3.02 -8.43 -10.26
CA PRO A 447 -2.26 -9.59 -9.79
C PRO A 447 -0.99 -9.24 -9.04
N ILE A 448 -0.18 -8.28 -9.50
CA ILE A 448 1.07 -7.91 -8.81
C ILE A 448 0.81 -7.21 -7.49
N ASN A 449 -0.18 -6.32 -7.39
CA ASN A 449 -0.53 -5.65 -6.15
C ASN A 449 -1.08 -6.64 -5.12
N ARG A 450 -1.85 -7.65 -5.58
CA ARG A 450 -2.30 -8.74 -4.73
C ARG A 450 -1.13 -9.60 -4.25
N ALA A 451 -0.13 -9.86 -5.10
CA ALA A 451 1.06 -10.60 -4.72
C ALA A 451 1.84 -9.85 -3.63
N SER A 452 2.10 -8.54 -3.80
CA SER A 452 2.74 -7.72 -2.76
C SER A 452 1.93 -7.71 -1.46
N ALA A 453 0.62 -7.48 -1.53
CA ALA A 453 -0.24 -7.47 -0.33
C ALA A 453 -0.22 -8.80 0.41
N LEU A 454 -0.30 -9.94 -0.30
CA LEU A 454 -0.23 -11.28 0.29
C LEU A 454 1.14 -11.56 0.91
N SER A 455 2.21 -11.15 0.23
CA SER A 455 3.58 -11.29 0.73
C SER A 455 3.80 -10.50 2.01
N HIS A 456 3.39 -9.22 2.03
CA HIS A 456 3.48 -8.34 3.20
C HIS A 456 2.65 -8.86 4.38
N ALA A 457 1.42 -9.30 4.13
CA ALA A 457 0.58 -9.87 5.18
C ALA A 457 1.24 -11.08 5.86
N VAL A 458 1.84 -11.98 5.07
CA VAL A 458 2.55 -13.12 5.65
C VAL A 458 3.84 -12.68 6.35
N LEU A 459 4.58 -11.71 5.80
CA LEU A 459 5.81 -11.20 6.40
C LEU A 459 5.55 -10.54 7.77
N PHE A 460 4.49 -9.75 7.87
CA PHE A 460 4.16 -9.00 9.09
C PHE A 460 3.30 -9.81 10.07
N ASP A 461 2.29 -10.52 9.57
CA ASP A 461 1.27 -11.17 10.40
C ASP A 461 1.42 -12.69 10.50
N GLY A 462 2.24 -13.29 9.61
CA GLY A 462 2.37 -14.74 9.50
C GLY A 462 1.15 -15.41 8.84
N ASN A 463 0.22 -14.60 8.32
CA ASN A 463 -1.03 -15.07 7.74
C ASN A 463 -1.46 -14.13 6.60
N PHE A 464 -1.84 -14.69 5.46
CA PHE A 464 -2.35 -13.92 4.32
C PHE A 464 -3.82 -13.47 4.48
N ASP A 465 -4.57 -14.03 5.43
CA ASP A 465 -5.99 -13.70 5.63
C ASP A 465 -6.21 -12.24 6.05
N SER A 466 -5.21 -11.59 6.66
CA SER A 466 -5.29 -10.18 7.05
C SER A 466 -5.59 -9.26 5.86
N VAL A 467 -5.12 -9.58 4.65
CA VAL A 467 -5.42 -8.84 3.42
C VAL A 467 -6.93 -8.71 3.18
N TYR A 468 -7.67 -9.77 3.47
CA TYR A 468 -9.13 -9.82 3.29
C TYR A 468 -9.89 -9.35 4.54
N GLN A 469 -9.29 -9.46 5.73
CA GLN A 469 -9.91 -9.07 7.00
C GLN A 469 -9.89 -7.57 7.23
N ILE A 470 -8.79 -6.89 6.89
CA ILE A 470 -8.62 -5.44 7.10
C ILE A 470 -9.78 -4.62 6.51
N PRO A 471 -10.25 -4.83 5.26
CA PRO A 471 -11.40 -4.08 4.73
C PRO A 471 -12.67 -4.24 5.57
N GLU A 472 -12.89 -5.41 6.14
CA GLU A 472 -14.06 -5.66 7.00
C GLU A 472 -13.88 -5.06 8.41
N GLU A 473 -12.68 -5.13 8.96
CA GLU A 473 -12.38 -4.50 10.25
C GLU A 473 -12.47 -2.96 10.16
N LEU A 474 -12.08 -2.36 9.04
CA LEU A 474 -12.27 -0.91 8.80
C LEU A 474 -13.75 -0.50 8.92
N SER A 475 -14.69 -1.36 8.48
CA SER A 475 -16.12 -1.07 8.58
C SER A 475 -16.65 -1.04 10.02
N LYS A 476 -15.87 -1.55 10.98
CA LYS A 476 -16.21 -1.58 12.41
C LYS A 476 -15.61 -0.40 13.18
N VAL A 477 -14.76 0.41 12.54
CA VAL A 477 -14.19 1.61 13.17
C VAL A 477 -15.29 2.62 13.44
N THR A 478 -15.36 3.12 14.67
CA THR A 478 -16.39 4.06 15.11
C THR A 478 -15.85 5.49 15.20
N ALA A 479 -16.74 6.47 15.11
CA ALA A 479 -16.40 7.87 15.32
C ALA A 479 -15.75 8.12 16.69
N ALA A 480 -16.18 7.38 17.71
CA ALA A 480 -15.60 7.44 19.05
C ALA A 480 -14.14 6.97 19.09
N GLN A 481 -13.79 5.91 18.34
CA GLN A 481 -12.42 5.44 18.23
C GLN A 481 -11.52 6.44 17.50
N VAL A 482 -12.00 7.03 16.39
CA VAL A 482 -11.28 8.10 15.68
C VAL A 482 -11.05 9.31 16.57
N LYS A 483 -12.09 9.77 17.30
CA LYS A 483 -11.98 10.85 18.27
C LYS A 483 -10.95 10.54 19.37
N ALA A 484 -11.03 9.37 19.97
CA ALA A 484 -10.10 8.95 21.04
C ALA A 484 -8.66 8.85 20.51
N PHE A 485 -8.48 8.34 19.28
CA PHE A 485 -7.19 8.27 18.62
C PHE A 485 -6.60 9.67 18.40
N ALA A 486 -7.36 10.59 17.82
CA ALA A 486 -6.91 11.98 17.60
C ALA A 486 -6.53 12.65 18.92
N ALA A 487 -7.34 12.52 19.96
CA ALA A 487 -7.07 13.08 21.28
C ALA A 487 -5.81 12.48 21.95
N LYS A 488 -5.47 11.22 21.65
CA LYS A 488 -4.31 10.53 22.22
C LYS A 488 -3.00 10.81 21.49
N TYR A 489 -3.04 10.81 20.14
CA TYR A 489 -1.83 10.82 19.33
C TYR A 489 -1.55 12.15 18.64
N LEU A 490 -2.58 12.93 18.27
CA LEU A 490 -2.40 14.20 17.58
C LEU A 490 -2.27 15.36 18.57
N VAL A 491 -1.35 15.21 19.49
CA VAL A 491 -1.08 16.18 20.56
C VAL A 491 0.28 16.86 20.34
N ILE A 492 0.41 18.09 20.84
CA ILE A 492 1.62 18.92 20.67
C ILE A 492 2.87 18.18 21.16
N THR A 493 2.79 17.46 22.27
CA THR A 493 3.91 16.69 22.82
C THR A 493 4.37 15.51 21.96
N ASN A 494 3.56 15.07 21.01
CA ASN A 494 3.89 13.99 20.06
C ASN A 494 4.24 14.51 18.66
N ARG A 495 4.37 15.83 18.48
CA ARG A 495 4.52 16.48 17.19
C ARG A 495 5.97 16.89 16.91
N THR A 496 6.41 16.67 15.67
CA THR A 496 7.65 17.21 15.10
C THR A 496 7.30 18.08 13.90
N ILE A 497 7.85 19.28 13.82
CA ILE A 497 7.61 20.25 12.75
C ILE A 497 8.94 20.64 12.14
N ILE A 498 8.98 20.64 10.80
CA ILE A 498 10.09 21.19 10.02
C ILE A 498 9.52 22.18 9.04
N ASN A 499 9.97 23.43 9.14
CA ASN A 499 9.65 24.48 8.16
C ASN A 499 10.84 24.69 7.23
N ARG A 500 10.60 24.70 5.92
CA ARG A 500 11.60 25.05 4.91
C ARG A 500 11.16 26.30 4.17
N THR A 501 11.99 27.33 4.25
CA THR A 501 11.75 28.60 3.59
C THR A 501 12.67 28.75 2.38
N PRO A 502 12.22 29.41 1.29
CA PRO A 502 13.07 29.71 0.16
C PRO A 502 14.31 30.50 0.57
N ALA A 503 15.44 30.23 -0.08
CA ALA A 503 16.59 31.11 0.05
C ALA A 503 16.22 32.52 -0.43
N ALA A 504 16.74 33.55 0.28
CA ALA A 504 16.58 34.92 -0.16
C ALA A 504 17.08 35.04 -1.61
N ALA A 505 16.27 35.67 -2.49
CA ALA A 505 16.72 35.94 -3.84
C ALA A 505 18.06 36.70 -3.76
N PRO A 506 19.07 36.36 -4.56
CA PRO A 506 20.30 37.13 -4.59
C PRO A 506 19.94 38.61 -4.85
N ALA A 507 20.37 39.50 -3.95
CA ALA A 507 20.12 40.91 -4.03
C ALA A 507 20.53 41.37 -5.44
N GLY A 508 19.54 41.84 -6.21
CA GLY A 508 19.60 42.02 -7.65
C GLY A 508 20.92 42.65 -8.12
N GLY A 509 21.65 41.89 -8.90
CA GLY A 509 22.60 42.46 -9.82
C GLY A 509 21.83 43.42 -10.76
N LYS A 510 22.01 44.70 -10.57
CA LYS A 510 21.57 45.69 -11.58
C LYS A 510 22.11 45.20 -12.92
N GLU A 511 21.27 44.77 -13.81
CA GLU A 511 21.60 44.70 -15.23
C GLU A 511 22.18 46.07 -15.60
N LYS A 512 23.49 46.11 -15.76
CA LYS A 512 24.10 47.24 -16.46
C LYS A 512 23.56 47.19 -17.87
N GLY A 513 22.61 48.05 -18.14
CA GLY A 513 22.15 48.31 -19.49
C GLY A 513 23.35 48.54 -20.41
N ALA A 514 23.56 47.63 -21.33
CA ALA A 514 24.39 47.87 -22.48
C ALA A 514 23.63 48.85 -23.37
N GLY A 515 23.88 50.14 -23.17
CA GLY A 515 23.55 51.15 -24.12
C GLY A 515 24.57 51.13 -25.26
N GLN A 516 24.06 51.23 -26.44
CA GLN A 516 24.56 51.47 -27.80
C GLN A 516 24.68 50.26 -28.69
#